data_a118976bc9d134b24920b0296f4abfd4
#
_entry.id   a118976bc9d134b24920b0296f4abfd4
#
_cell.length_a   1.000
_cell.length_b   1.000
_cell.length_c   1.000
_cell.angle_alpha   90.00
_cell.angle_beta   90.00
_cell.angle_gamma   90.00
#
_symmetry.space_group_name_H-M   'P 1'
#
loop_
_entity.id
_entity.type
_entity.pdbx_description
1 polymer ?
#
loop_
_entity_poly.entity_id
_entity_poly.type
_entity_poly.pdbx_seq_one_letter_code
_entity_poly.pdbx_strand_id
1 'polypeptide(L)'
;MAMAPVHLQAPSQSLIGTLCAEAGQLQGQARALQASMAQCGDSALLARLQADWRCLRQRVKQLKAMAASAAMDQLSDQLSVAFLRELTGRAWQQLSRC
;
A
#
# COMPACT_ATOMS: atom_id res chain seq x y z
N MET A 1 -21.30 -8.73 -22.72
CA MET A 1 -20.87 -8.70 -22.49
C MET A 1 -20.08 -8.14 -22.18
N ALA A 2 -19.62 -7.84 -21.92
CA ALA A 2 -19.06 -7.58 -21.61
C ALA A 2 -18.43 -6.83 -21.21
N MET A 3 -18.07 -6.48 -20.97
CA MET A 3 -17.50 -5.96 -20.53
C MET A 3 -16.81 -5.15 -20.38
N ALA A 4 -16.30 -4.81 -20.11
CA ALA A 4 -15.74 -4.26 -19.84
C ALA A 4 -15.12 -3.31 -19.81
N PRO A 5 -14.90 -2.82 -19.79
CA PRO A 5 -14.31 -2.00 -19.84
C PRO A 5 -13.84 -1.10 -19.36
N VAL A 6 -13.68 -0.90 -18.97
CA VAL A 6 -13.37 -0.22 -18.24
C VAL A 6 -12.40 0.59 -18.36
N HIS A 7 -11.78 0.58 -18.75
CA HIS A 7 -10.79 1.19 -18.69
C HIS A 7 -10.60 2.22 -19.49
N LEU A 8 -11.14 2.92 -19.67
CA LEU A 8 -11.03 4.01 -20.47
C LEU A 8 -10.40 5.18 -19.84
N GLN A 9 -9.96 5.04 -18.60
CA GLN A 9 -9.27 6.12 -17.93
C GLN A 9 -7.88 6.29 -18.48
N ALA A 10 -7.31 7.48 -18.36
CA ALA A 10 -5.94 7.71 -18.73
C ALA A 10 -5.04 6.79 -17.94
N PRO A 11 -4.04 6.16 -18.59
CA PRO A 11 -3.20 5.17 -17.90
C PRO A 11 -2.52 5.72 -16.65
N SER A 12 -2.05 6.98 -16.67
CA SER A 12 -1.39 7.53 -15.48
C SER A 12 -2.35 7.71 -14.32
N GLN A 13 -3.58 8.15 -14.60
CA GLN A 13 -4.58 8.29 -13.55
C GLN A 13 -5.00 6.94 -13.00
N SER A 14 -5.16 5.98 -13.90
CA SER A 14 -5.52 4.63 -13.50
C SER A 14 -4.45 4.02 -12.61
N LEU A 15 -3.19 4.24 -12.94
CA LEU A 15 -2.09 3.72 -12.14
C LEU A 15 -2.09 4.34 -10.74
N ILE A 16 -2.19 5.65 -10.65
CA ILE A 16 -2.17 6.31 -9.34
C ILE A 16 -3.37 5.90 -8.51
N GLY A 17 -4.54 5.79 -9.12
CA GLY A 17 -5.72 5.31 -8.42
C GLY A 17 -5.54 3.91 -7.89
N THR A 18 -4.94 3.04 -8.69
CA THR A 18 -4.66 1.67 -8.28
C THR A 18 -3.68 1.65 -7.11
N LEU A 19 -2.64 2.48 -7.17
CA LEU A 19 -1.66 2.55 -6.09
C LEU A 19 -2.28 3.08 -4.80
N CYS A 20 -3.18 4.06 -4.90
CA CYS A 20 -3.88 4.58 -3.73
C CYS A 20 -4.75 3.50 -3.09
N ALA A 21 -5.47 2.73 -3.91
CA ALA A 21 -6.30 1.65 -3.42
C ALA A 21 -5.45 0.59 -2.73
N GLU A 22 -4.32 0.25 -3.34
CA GLU A 22 -3.41 -0.74 -2.74
C GLU A 22 -2.85 -0.23 -1.42
N ALA A 23 -2.45 1.04 -1.36
CA ALA A 23 -1.91 1.61 -0.11
C ALA A 23 -2.93 1.53 1.02
N GLY A 24 -4.20 1.81 0.72
CA GLY A 24 -5.26 1.68 1.71
C GLY A 24 -5.45 0.26 2.18
N GLN A 25 -5.42 -0.70 1.24
CA GLN A 25 -5.52 -2.11 1.59
C GLN A 25 -4.35 -2.57 2.45
N LEU A 26 -3.14 -2.13 2.10
CA LEU A 26 -1.95 -2.52 2.87
C LEU A 26 -2.01 -1.97 4.29
N GLN A 27 -2.53 -0.76 4.47
CA GLN A 27 -2.69 -0.20 5.80
C GLN A 27 -3.67 -1.03 6.63
N GLY A 28 -4.79 -1.46 6.01
CA GLY A 28 -5.75 -2.33 6.68
C GLY A 28 -5.14 -3.68 7.03
N GLN A 29 -4.36 -4.26 6.13
CA GLN A 29 -3.68 -5.52 6.38
C GLN A 29 -2.66 -5.38 7.51
N ALA A 30 -1.95 -4.25 7.57
CA ALA A 30 -0.99 -4.02 8.63
C ALA A 30 -1.67 -3.99 10.00
N ARG A 31 -2.83 -3.34 10.08
CA ARG A 31 -3.59 -3.31 11.33
C ARG A 31 -4.04 -4.71 11.74
N ALA A 32 -4.53 -5.49 10.77
CA ALA A 32 -4.98 -6.85 11.04
C ALA A 32 -3.83 -7.73 11.49
N LEU A 33 -2.66 -7.61 10.86
CA LEU A 33 -1.49 -8.37 11.26
C LEU A 33 -1.02 -7.99 12.66
N GLN A 34 -1.02 -6.69 12.98
CA GLN A 34 -0.65 -6.25 14.32
C GLN A 34 -1.56 -6.86 15.38
N ALA A 35 -2.86 -6.83 15.11
CA ALA A 35 -3.82 -7.41 16.05
C ALA A 35 -3.60 -8.91 16.22
N SER A 36 -3.35 -9.61 15.11
CA SER A 36 -3.10 -11.06 15.16
C SER A 36 -1.82 -11.37 15.91
N MET A 37 -0.75 -10.61 15.65
CA MET A 37 0.53 -10.85 16.34
C MET A 37 0.42 -10.59 17.83
N ALA A 38 -0.34 -9.57 18.22
CA ALA A 38 -0.50 -9.21 19.63
C ALA A 38 -1.23 -10.30 20.41
N GLN A 39 -2.08 -11.07 19.73
CA GLN A 39 -2.86 -12.11 20.39
C GLN A 39 -2.30 -13.51 20.17
N CYS A 40 -1.22 -13.63 19.40
CA CYS A 40 -0.70 -14.93 19.03
C CYS A 40 0.13 -15.54 20.14
N GLY A 41 -0.27 -16.74 20.59
CA GLY A 41 0.48 -17.48 21.58
C GLY A 41 1.27 -18.64 21.01
N ASP A 42 1.18 -18.86 19.69
CA ASP A 42 1.86 -19.95 19.04
C ASP A 42 3.09 -19.41 18.32
N SER A 43 4.27 -19.91 18.69
CA SER A 43 5.52 -19.39 18.13
C SER A 43 5.65 -19.66 16.63
N ALA A 44 5.15 -20.79 16.14
CA ALA A 44 5.22 -21.10 14.72
C ALA A 44 4.33 -20.16 13.91
N LEU A 45 3.12 -19.91 14.41
CA LEU A 45 2.20 -18.98 13.77
C LEU A 45 2.74 -17.56 13.83
N LEU A 46 3.34 -17.18 14.95
CA LEU A 46 3.92 -15.85 15.09
C LEU A 46 5.05 -15.65 14.08
N ALA A 47 5.89 -16.65 13.87
CA ALA A 47 6.95 -16.55 12.87
C ALA A 47 6.39 -16.33 11.49
N ARG A 48 5.28 -16.99 11.15
CA ARG A 48 4.63 -16.81 9.86
C ARG A 48 4.04 -15.41 9.74
N LEU A 49 3.40 -14.92 10.79
CA LEU A 49 2.85 -13.57 10.79
C LEU A 49 3.95 -12.53 10.62
N GLN A 50 5.10 -12.76 11.25
CA GLN A 50 6.24 -11.86 11.10
C GLN A 50 6.79 -11.88 9.68
N ALA A 51 6.78 -13.03 9.02
CA ALA A 51 7.19 -13.12 7.63
C ALA A 51 6.22 -12.33 6.73
N ASP A 52 4.92 -12.46 6.98
CA ASP A 52 3.92 -11.69 6.25
C ASP A 52 4.10 -10.20 6.49
N TRP A 53 4.44 -9.80 7.71
CA TRP A 53 4.72 -8.42 8.05
C TRP A 53 5.88 -7.86 7.23
N ARG A 54 6.95 -8.64 7.10
CA ARG A 54 8.11 -8.20 6.32
C ARG A 54 7.76 -8.05 4.85
N CYS A 55 6.95 -8.95 4.30
CA CYS A 55 6.50 -8.84 2.92
C CYS A 55 5.66 -7.59 2.72
N LEU A 56 4.75 -7.33 3.64
CA LEU A 56 3.90 -6.16 3.59
C LEU A 56 4.73 -4.88 3.65
N ARG A 57 5.70 -4.86 4.54
CA ARG A 57 6.59 -3.73 4.71
C ARG A 57 7.39 -3.46 3.43
N GLN A 58 7.86 -4.52 2.79
CA GLN A 58 8.60 -4.39 1.54
C GLN A 58 7.72 -3.79 0.45
N ARG A 59 6.46 -4.22 0.38
CA ARG A 59 5.55 -3.68 -0.63
C ARG A 59 5.24 -2.21 -0.37
N VAL A 60 5.04 -1.83 0.88
CA VAL A 60 4.81 -0.41 1.21
C VAL A 60 6.03 0.42 0.85
N LYS A 61 7.22 -0.11 1.08
CA LYS A 61 8.45 0.57 0.71
C LYS A 61 8.50 0.81 -0.81
N GLN A 62 8.11 -0.18 -1.58
CA GLN A 62 8.04 -0.03 -3.04
C GLN A 62 7.03 1.04 -3.44
N LEU A 63 5.87 1.04 -2.81
CA LEU A 63 4.85 2.05 -3.11
C LEU A 63 5.32 3.46 -2.77
N LYS A 64 6.04 3.61 -1.67
CA LYS A 64 6.61 4.91 -1.32
C LYS A 64 7.59 5.39 -2.40
N ALA A 65 8.42 4.49 -2.90
CA ALA A 65 9.37 4.83 -3.95
C ALA A 65 8.64 5.22 -5.23
N MET A 66 7.58 4.49 -5.56
CA MET A 66 6.78 4.79 -6.75
C MET A 66 6.07 6.13 -6.60
N ALA A 67 5.57 6.43 -5.40
CA ALA A 67 4.92 7.72 -5.15
C ALA A 67 5.91 8.87 -5.26
N ALA A 68 7.12 8.69 -4.77
CA ALA A 68 8.15 9.72 -4.87
C ALA A 68 8.53 9.95 -6.34
N SER A 69 8.62 8.86 -7.11
CA SER A 69 8.92 8.96 -8.53
C SER A 69 7.79 9.68 -9.29
N ALA A 70 6.54 9.35 -8.95
CA ALA A 70 5.39 10.00 -9.59
C ALA A 70 5.33 11.49 -9.26
N ALA A 71 5.78 11.87 -8.07
CA ALA A 71 5.77 13.27 -7.66
C ALA A 71 6.72 14.12 -8.52
N MET A 72 7.70 13.50 -9.16
CA MET A 72 8.62 14.19 -10.04
C MET A 72 8.13 14.25 -11.48
N ASP A 73 7.02 13.58 -11.78
CA ASP A 73 6.46 13.53 -13.11
C ASP A 73 5.47 14.67 -13.25
N GLN A 74 5.77 15.60 -14.13
CA GLN A 74 4.92 16.77 -14.33
C GLN A 74 3.60 16.44 -15.00
N LEU A 75 3.49 15.26 -15.57
CA LEU A 75 2.25 14.83 -16.23
C LEU A 75 1.25 14.24 -15.26
N SER A 76 1.66 13.94 -14.03
CA SER A 76 0.78 13.37 -13.05
C SER A 76 -0.05 14.43 -12.35
N ASP A 77 -1.27 14.06 -11.96
CA ASP A 77 -2.12 14.93 -11.16
C ASP A 77 -1.50 15.09 -9.77
N GLN A 78 -1.12 16.31 -9.45
CA GLN A 78 -0.40 16.57 -8.19
C GLN A 78 -1.24 16.26 -6.97
N LEU A 79 -2.56 16.46 -7.07
CA LEU A 79 -3.43 16.17 -5.94
C LEU A 79 -3.48 14.68 -5.66
N SER A 80 -3.62 13.88 -6.71
CA SER A 80 -3.62 12.43 -6.58
C SER A 80 -2.28 11.90 -6.08
N VAL A 81 -1.19 12.48 -6.57
CA VAL A 81 0.15 12.09 -6.12
C VAL A 81 0.34 12.44 -4.64
N ALA A 82 -0.11 13.62 -4.22
CA ALA A 82 -0.02 14.03 -2.82
C ALA A 82 -0.82 13.07 -1.93
N PHE A 83 -2.00 12.66 -2.39
CA PHE A 83 -2.82 11.73 -1.66
C PHE A 83 -2.13 10.37 -1.53
N LEU A 84 -1.54 9.88 -2.64
CA LEU A 84 -0.80 8.63 -2.63
C LEU A 84 0.38 8.68 -1.66
N ARG A 85 1.13 9.78 -1.67
CA ARG A 85 2.26 9.94 -0.75
C ARG A 85 1.81 9.91 0.70
N GLU A 86 0.68 10.53 1.00
CA GLU A 86 0.16 10.52 2.35
C GLU A 86 -0.26 9.12 2.77
N LEU A 87 -0.97 8.40 1.89
CA LEU A 87 -1.41 7.04 2.19
C LEU A 87 -0.23 6.10 2.41
N THR A 88 0.78 6.18 1.54
CA THR A 88 1.95 5.31 1.70
C THR A 88 2.74 5.67 2.94
N GLY A 89 2.80 6.96 3.29
CA GLY A 89 3.45 7.42 4.51
C GLY A 89 2.75 6.88 5.75
N ARG A 90 1.43 6.90 5.77
CA ARG A 90 0.66 6.36 6.90
C ARG A 90 0.85 4.85 7.03
N ALA A 91 0.83 4.14 5.90
CA ALA A 91 1.06 2.70 5.92
C ALA A 91 2.46 2.39 6.42
N TRP A 92 3.46 3.16 5.99
CA TRP A 92 4.83 2.97 6.44
C TRP A 92 4.97 3.21 7.93
N GLN A 93 4.32 4.28 8.45
CA GLN A 93 4.36 4.56 9.88
C GLN A 93 3.72 3.42 10.68
N GLN A 94 2.63 2.86 10.17
CA GLN A 94 1.98 1.74 10.82
C GLN A 94 2.93 0.54 10.92
N LEU A 95 3.68 0.28 9.85
CA LEU A 95 4.59 -0.85 9.80
C LEU A 95 5.88 -0.60 10.57
N SER A 96 6.28 0.65 10.75
CA SER A 96 7.53 0.98 11.41
C SER A 96 7.41 1.00 12.93
N ARG A 97 6.20 0.91 13.46
CA ARG A 97 6.00 0.92 14.91
C ARG A 97 6.36 -0.38 15.59
N CYS A 98 6.55 -1.42 14.82
CA CYS A 98 6.96 -2.70 15.37
C CYS A 98 8.47 -2.96 15.28
#